data_e841ec02ed2a9f1543297622f44ed3cc
#
_entry.id   e841ec02ed2a9f1543297622f44ed3cc
#
_cell.length_a   1.000
_cell.length_b   1.000
_cell.length_c   1.000
_cell.angle_alpha   90.00
_cell.angle_beta   90.00
_cell.angle_gamma   90.00
#
_symmetry.space_group_name_H-M   'P 1'
#
loop_
_entity.id
_entity.type
_entity.pdbx_description
1 polymer ?
#
loop_
_entity_poly.entity_id
_entity_poly.type
_entity_poly.pdbx_seq_one_letter_code
_entity_poly.pdbx_strand_id
1 'polypeptide(L)'
;MFENLLYQNVTQLLKSDINTEKVPGAMLFSGPKSSGKLTCALETARILSCTGNIKGQWNCNCSSCLQHKALVSSNLILAGPKDCSPEIAAASSAFLAAYSKNASYLLATRYLFLRSVRKLTMRFNPALWNDDDKLNKIATVISEIDENLEILDIPRTLPSYEEVAKITEKLIKLCNKLEADFLYDSIPINQIRNVSAWARLKTVEGKKTIIIENADRMLEGVRNALLKILEEPPVDTIFILTTSKRSLVMPTILSRVRTYSFNERAFNQQKEVIDRVFHVQDFAGSIDDFLLTFLPVSPVVLRDCAKKFLLDCSMGHIPDLQELIKSCGNFDPRVMLKIFLDGITVSQNSLMKTPNGCEASVKIMQCLRDCWNNVTVYNQSVIASLENLLRDLVKINKTHGNVFKCVTM
;
A
#
# COMPACT_ATOMS: atom_id res chain seq x y z
N MET A 1 16.49 3.47 -18.76
CA MET A 1 15.40 4.10 -17.97
C MET A 1 14.22 3.15 -17.85
N PHE A 2 13.68 2.96 -16.67
CA PHE A 2 12.49 2.13 -16.39
C PHE A 2 12.62 0.63 -16.73
N GLU A 3 13.80 0.06 -16.70
CA GLU A 3 14.05 -1.36 -16.99
C GLU A 3 13.42 -2.29 -15.94
N ASN A 4 13.21 -1.77 -14.73
CA ASN A 4 12.55 -2.45 -13.62
C ASN A 4 11.01 -2.39 -13.66
N LEU A 5 10.42 -1.72 -14.65
CA LEU A 5 8.98 -1.61 -14.81
C LEU A 5 8.49 -2.44 -16.00
N LEU A 6 8.04 -3.65 -15.71
CA LEU A 6 7.61 -4.61 -16.74
C LEU A 6 6.19 -4.31 -17.26
N TYR A 7 5.97 -4.43 -18.56
CA TYR A 7 4.66 -4.42 -19.21
C TYR A 7 3.84 -3.14 -19.00
N GLN A 8 4.49 -1.96 -18.96
CA GLN A 8 3.81 -0.67 -18.82
C GLN A 8 4.23 0.30 -19.94
N ASN A 9 3.32 0.57 -20.84
CA ASN A 9 3.57 1.46 -22.00
C ASN A 9 3.79 2.93 -21.60
N VAL A 10 3.30 3.33 -20.43
CA VAL A 10 3.46 4.67 -19.87
C VAL A 10 4.94 5.10 -19.77
N THR A 11 5.86 4.13 -19.66
CA THR A 11 7.30 4.39 -19.60
C THR A 11 7.84 5.06 -20.87
N GLN A 12 7.23 4.83 -22.02
CA GLN A 12 7.63 5.47 -23.29
C GLN A 12 7.32 6.97 -23.26
N LEU A 13 6.12 7.34 -22.75
CA LEU A 13 5.73 8.74 -22.60
C LEU A 13 6.62 9.44 -21.55
N LEU A 14 6.87 8.82 -20.40
CA LEU A 14 7.78 9.37 -19.39
C LEU A 14 9.20 9.54 -19.92
N LYS A 15 9.74 8.58 -20.68
CA LYS A 15 11.04 8.71 -21.33
C LYS A 15 11.08 9.89 -22.28
N SER A 16 10.04 10.06 -23.11
CA SER A 16 9.93 11.21 -24.02
C SER A 16 9.94 12.54 -23.26
N ASP A 17 9.11 12.67 -22.22
CA ASP A 17 9.02 13.89 -21.43
C ASP A 17 10.34 14.21 -20.70
N ILE A 18 11.04 13.18 -20.20
CA ILE A 18 12.35 13.35 -19.55
C ILE A 18 13.42 13.78 -20.54
N ASN A 19 13.47 13.14 -21.72
CA ASN A 19 14.46 13.45 -22.74
C ASN A 19 14.26 14.82 -23.40
N THR A 20 13.01 15.29 -23.44
CA THR A 20 12.66 16.63 -23.97
C THR A 20 12.59 17.71 -22.89
N GLU A 21 12.96 17.38 -21.64
CA GLU A 21 12.91 18.28 -20.48
C GLU A 21 11.52 18.88 -20.19
N LYS A 22 10.47 18.19 -20.63
CA LYS A 22 9.06 18.61 -20.46
C LYS A 22 8.36 17.90 -19.30
N VAL A 23 9.13 17.51 -18.28
CA VAL A 23 8.56 16.87 -17.10
C VAL A 23 7.77 17.90 -16.30
N PRO A 24 6.46 17.69 -16.06
CA PRO A 24 5.64 18.62 -15.29
C PRO A 24 6.02 18.60 -13.81
N GLY A 25 5.83 19.72 -13.12
CA GLY A 25 6.08 19.82 -11.68
C GLY A 25 5.12 18.98 -10.82
N ALA A 26 3.95 18.60 -11.37
CA ALA A 26 2.97 17.76 -10.71
C ALA A 26 2.40 16.68 -11.66
N MET A 27 2.46 15.42 -11.24
CA MET A 27 2.05 14.24 -12.00
C MET A 27 1.07 13.40 -11.21
N LEU A 28 0.13 12.75 -11.91
CA LEU A 28 -0.75 11.72 -11.36
C LEU A 28 -0.51 10.39 -12.08
N PHE A 29 -0.04 9.38 -11.36
CA PHE A 29 0.07 8.01 -11.85
C PHE A 29 -1.22 7.26 -11.51
N SER A 30 -2.03 7.01 -12.51
CA SER A 30 -3.37 6.42 -12.38
C SER A 30 -3.43 5.03 -13.02
N GLY A 31 -4.00 4.06 -12.32
CA GLY A 31 -4.21 2.72 -12.84
C GLY A 31 -4.47 1.69 -11.75
N PRO A 32 -4.75 0.43 -12.10
CA PRO A 32 -5.14 -0.60 -11.15
C PRO A 32 -4.09 -0.82 -10.05
N LYS A 33 -4.47 -1.55 -9.01
CA LYS A 33 -3.52 -1.99 -7.97
C LYS A 33 -2.40 -2.79 -8.62
N SER A 34 -1.27 -2.90 -7.95
CA SER A 34 -0.09 -3.67 -8.39
C SER A 34 0.39 -3.44 -9.83
N SER A 35 -0.07 -2.35 -10.49
CA SER A 35 0.39 -1.96 -11.83
C SER A 35 1.81 -1.37 -11.87
N GLY A 36 2.45 -1.17 -10.71
CA GLY A 36 3.83 -0.66 -10.60
C GLY A 36 3.94 0.87 -10.50
N LYS A 37 2.87 1.57 -10.13
CA LYS A 37 2.85 3.05 -9.98
C LYS A 37 3.93 3.55 -9.03
N LEU A 38 4.05 2.98 -7.82
CA LEU A 38 5.08 3.36 -6.86
C LEU A 38 6.48 3.04 -7.38
N THR A 39 6.68 1.88 -7.99
CA THR A 39 7.97 1.52 -8.61
C THR A 39 8.37 2.53 -9.68
N CYS A 40 7.42 2.94 -10.51
CA CYS A 40 7.64 3.97 -11.52
C CYS A 40 7.94 5.34 -10.91
N ALA A 41 7.24 5.74 -9.85
CA ALA A 41 7.46 7.00 -9.16
C ALA A 41 8.87 7.06 -8.54
N LEU A 42 9.29 6.00 -7.87
CA LEU A 42 10.64 5.88 -7.30
C LEU A 42 11.72 5.89 -8.38
N GLU A 43 11.48 5.22 -9.50
CA GLU A 43 12.42 5.22 -10.64
C GLU A 43 12.46 6.58 -11.33
N THR A 44 11.33 7.28 -11.48
CA THR A 44 11.28 8.65 -11.99
C THR A 44 12.11 9.59 -11.10
N ALA A 45 11.98 9.50 -9.78
CA ALA A 45 12.78 10.27 -8.83
C ALA A 45 14.27 10.02 -9.03
N ARG A 46 14.68 8.75 -9.15
CA ARG A 46 16.08 8.38 -9.42
C ARG A 46 16.61 8.98 -10.73
N ILE A 47 15.83 8.86 -11.80
CA ILE A 47 16.22 9.36 -13.12
C ILE A 47 16.39 10.87 -13.12
N LEU A 48 15.45 11.60 -12.50
CA LEU A 48 15.47 13.06 -12.46
C LEU A 48 16.62 13.62 -11.62
N SER A 49 17.05 12.86 -10.60
CA SER A 49 18.18 13.22 -9.74
C SER A 49 19.52 12.66 -10.23
N CYS A 50 19.55 11.92 -11.35
CA CYS A 50 20.77 11.32 -11.89
C CYS A 50 21.75 12.36 -12.40
N THR A 51 22.98 12.32 -11.91
CA THR A 51 24.11 13.18 -12.30
C THR A 51 25.13 12.47 -13.23
N GLY A 52 24.82 11.24 -13.66
CA GLY A 52 25.69 10.48 -14.56
C GLY A 52 25.67 11.01 -16.00
N ASN A 53 26.73 10.71 -16.76
CA ASN A 53 26.89 11.15 -18.16
C ASN A 53 25.71 10.76 -19.06
N ILE A 54 25.20 9.54 -18.88
CA ILE A 54 23.98 9.08 -19.56
C ILE A 54 22.88 8.99 -18.49
N LYS A 55 21.99 9.95 -18.56
CA LYS A 55 20.94 10.12 -17.56
C LYS A 55 20.03 8.90 -17.45
N GLY A 56 19.88 8.40 -16.24
CA GLY A 56 18.85 7.41 -15.90
C GLY A 56 19.14 5.97 -16.31
N GLN A 57 20.35 5.60 -16.70
CA GLN A 57 20.72 4.19 -16.87
C GLN A 57 20.61 3.44 -15.54
N TRP A 58 20.13 2.19 -15.58
CA TRP A 58 20.00 1.39 -14.36
C TRP A 58 21.35 1.06 -13.71
N ASN A 59 22.36 0.83 -14.51
CA ASN A 59 23.73 0.55 -14.04
C ASN A 59 24.53 1.81 -13.66
N CYS A 60 23.91 3.01 -13.67
CA CYS A 60 24.56 4.22 -13.21
C CYS A 60 24.96 4.13 -11.73
N ASN A 61 26.21 4.46 -11.44
CA ASN A 61 26.80 4.41 -10.09
C ASN A 61 27.08 5.81 -9.52
N CYS A 62 26.49 6.90 -10.07
CA CYS A 62 26.60 8.20 -9.43
C CYS A 62 25.96 8.16 -8.02
N SER A 63 26.45 9.01 -7.12
CA SER A 63 26.02 9.03 -5.71
C SER A 63 24.49 9.11 -5.57
N SER A 64 23.85 10.01 -6.34
CA SER A 64 22.40 10.16 -6.33
C SER A 64 21.67 8.87 -6.75
N CYS A 65 22.11 8.21 -7.83
CA CYS A 65 21.49 6.95 -8.25
C CYS A 65 21.64 5.84 -7.20
N LEU A 66 22.79 5.73 -6.54
CA LEU A 66 23.00 4.74 -5.48
C LEU A 66 22.09 5.01 -4.27
N GLN A 67 21.98 6.27 -3.84
CA GLN A 67 21.09 6.66 -2.74
C GLN A 67 19.61 6.38 -3.06
N HIS A 68 19.15 6.70 -4.29
CA HIS A 68 17.78 6.39 -4.71
C HIS A 68 17.52 4.88 -4.86
N LYS A 69 18.48 4.12 -5.37
CA LYS A 69 18.38 2.66 -5.42
C LYS A 69 18.25 2.06 -4.02
N ALA A 70 19.05 2.55 -3.09
CA ALA A 70 19.00 2.12 -1.69
C ALA A 70 17.82 2.73 -0.91
N LEU A 71 17.06 3.69 -1.46
CA LEU A 71 15.97 4.43 -0.80
C LEU A 71 16.43 5.20 0.45
N VAL A 72 17.62 5.79 0.40
CA VAL A 72 18.21 6.63 1.47
C VAL A 72 18.46 8.08 1.01
N SER A 73 17.92 8.48 -0.13
CA SER A 73 18.09 9.83 -0.66
C SER A 73 17.32 10.85 0.19
N SER A 74 18.02 11.91 0.63
CA SER A 74 17.42 13.04 1.35
C SER A 74 16.48 13.89 0.48
N ASN A 75 16.56 13.76 -0.85
CA ASN A 75 15.73 14.49 -1.81
C ASN A 75 14.43 13.76 -2.16
N LEU A 76 14.10 12.69 -1.44
CA LEU A 76 12.93 11.86 -1.71
C LEU A 76 12.06 11.73 -0.45
N ILE A 77 10.80 12.15 -0.56
CA ILE A 77 9.78 11.93 0.46
C ILE A 77 8.69 11.02 -0.10
N LEU A 78 8.30 10.03 0.69
CA LEU A 78 7.18 9.13 0.41
C LEU A 78 6.13 9.28 1.50
N ALA A 79 4.98 9.81 1.16
CA ALA A 79 3.80 9.86 2.02
C ALA A 79 2.76 8.84 1.53
N GLY A 80 2.30 7.98 2.42
CA GLY A 80 1.36 6.94 2.05
C GLY A 80 0.69 6.29 3.26
N PRO A 81 -0.47 5.68 3.04
CA PRO A 81 -1.18 4.94 4.07
C PRO A 81 -0.51 3.60 4.38
N LYS A 82 -1.12 2.86 5.32
CA LYS A 82 -0.84 1.44 5.61
C LYS A 82 -0.94 0.63 4.30
N ASP A 83 -0.42 -0.57 4.28
CA ASP A 83 -0.46 -1.63 3.24
C ASP A 83 0.96 -2.09 2.80
N CYS A 84 1.98 -1.99 3.67
CA CYS A 84 3.36 -2.39 3.36
C CYS A 84 3.67 -3.83 3.77
N SER A 85 3.06 -4.31 4.85
CA SER A 85 3.37 -5.61 5.47
C SER A 85 3.34 -6.81 4.52
N PRO A 86 2.37 -6.96 3.59
CA PRO A 86 2.36 -8.11 2.68
C PRO A 86 3.55 -8.13 1.71
N GLU A 87 3.97 -6.96 1.21
CA GLU A 87 5.15 -6.87 0.33
C GLU A 87 6.43 -7.23 1.10
N ILE A 88 6.56 -6.75 2.35
CA ILE A 88 7.72 -7.04 3.20
C ILE A 88 7.80 -8.55 3.48
N ALA A 89 6.68 -9.19 3.82
CA ALA A 89 6.63 -10.62 4.09
C ALA A 89 6.93 -11.45 2.84
N ALA A 90 6.40 -11.09 1.68
CA ALA A 90 6.68 -11.74 0.40
C ALA A 90 8.17 -11.63 0.03
N ALA A 91 8.75 -10.44 0.17
CA ALA A 91 10.16 -10.19 -0.11
C ALA A 91 11.09 -10.97 0.86
N SER A 92 10.71 -11.04 2.14
CA SER A 92 11.38 -11.86 3.15
C SER A 92 11.39 -13.33 2.77
N SER A 93 10.24 -13.89 2.41
CA SER A 93 10.11 -15.28 1.98
C SER A 93 10.99 -15.59 0.78
N ALA A 94 11.00 -14.71 -0.24
CA ALA A 94 11.85 -14.86 -1.42
C ALA A 94 13.35 -14.80 -1.05
N PHE A 95 13.75 -13.90 -0.16
CA PHE A 95 15.14 -13.76 0.30
C PHE A 95 15.61 -15.00 1.06
N LEU A 96 14.85 -15.48 2.04
CA LEU A 96 15.19 -16.67 2.82
C LEU A 96 15.24 -17.92 1.95
N ALA A 97 14.30 -18.08 1.02
CA ALA A 97 14.30 -19.19 0.06
C ALA A 97 15.51 -19.16 -0.88
N ALA A 98 15.93 -17.98 -1.34
CA ALA A 98 17.12 -17.82 -2.17
C ALA A 98 18.41 -18.11 -1.35
N TYR A 99 18.45 -17.70 -0.10
CA TYR A 99 19.61 -17.92 0.76
C TYR A 99 19.78 -19.39 1.12
N SER A 100 18.71 -20.08 1.51
CA SER A 100 18.76 -21.52 1.84
C SER A 100 19.23 -22.39 0.67
N LYS A 101 18.94 -21.97 -0.56
CA LYS A 101 19.32 -22.67 -1.80
C LYS A 101 20.63 -22.19 -2.40
N ASN A 102 21.29 -21.20 -1.81
CA ASN A 102 22.45 -20.50 -2.38
C ASN A 102 22.21 -20.10 -3.85
N ALA A 103 21.03 -19.54 -4.13
CA ALA A 103 20.58 -19.26 -5.47
C ALA A 103 21.37 -18.11 -6.12
N SER A 104 21.56 -18.16 -7.44
CA SER A 104 22.25 -17.11 -8.21
C SER A 104 21.60 -15.71 -8.09
N TYR A 105 20.31 -15.66 -7.78
CA TYR A 105 19.53 -14.44 -7.59
C TYR A 105 19.44 -13.98 -6.12
N LEU A 106 20.24 -14.55 -5.21
CA LEU A 106 20.27 -14.17 -3.79
C LEU A 106 20.46 -12.66 -3.57
N LEU A 107 21.35 -12.04 -4.33
CA LEU A 107 21.60 -10.60 -4.23
C LEU A 107 20.35 -9.78 -4.60
N ALA A 108 19.60 -10.20 -5.62
CA ALA A 108 18.39 -9.52 -6.06
C ALA A 108 17.27 -9.61 -5.01
N THR A 109 17.06 -10.79 -4.41
CA THR A 109 16.03 -10.99 -3.37
C THR A 109 16.40 -10.32 -2.06
N ARG A 110 17.68 -10.31 -1.66
CA ARG A 110 18.18 -9.51 -0.53
C ARG A 110 17.89 -8.02 -0.75
N TYR A 111 18.21 -7.51 -1.93
CA TYR A 111 17.94 -6.12 -2.30
C TYR A 111 16.44 -5.80 -2.29
N LEU A 112 15.60 -6.71 -2.78
CA LEU A 112 14.15 -6.59 -2.73
C LEU A 112 13.65 -6.45 -1.29
N PHE A 113 14.11 -7.31 -0.39
CA PHE A 113 13.73 -7.28 1.03
C PHE A 113 14.15 -5.97 1.71
N LEU A 114 15.39 -5.56 1.58
CA LEU A 114 15.88 -4.30 2.14
C LEU A 114 15.04 -3.10 1.65
N ARG A 115 14.75 -3.06 0.36
CA ARG A 115 13.93 -1.99 -0.22
C ARG A 115 12.48 -2.02 0.26
N SER A 116 11.89 -3.19 0.46
CA SER A 116 10.52 -3.30 0.97
C SER A 116 10.40 -2.74 2.39
N VAL A 117 11.38 -3.01 3.25
CA VAL A 117 11.46 -2.42 4.60
C VAL A 117 11.68 -0.91 4.51
N ARG A 118 12.63 -0.44 3.69
CA ARG A 118 12.92 0.99 3.53
C ARG A 118 11.76 1.78 2.92
N LYS A 119 10.93 1.19 2.08
CA LYS A 119 9.68 1.82 1.64
C LYS A 119 8.75 2.14 2.82
N LEU A 120 8.71 1.30 3.84
CA LEU A 120 7.95 1.58 5.05
C LEU A 120 8.61 2.68 5.87
N THR A 121 9.90 2.57 6.18
CA THR A 121 10.59 3.57 7.04
C THR A 121 10.64 4.96 6.41
N MET A 122 10.68 5.07 5.08
CA MET A 122 10.59 6.37 4.38
C MET A 122 9.30 7.15 4.68
N ARG A 123 8.19 6.48 5.02
CA ARG A 123 6.92 7.14 5.40
C ARG A 123 7.00 7.82 6.77
N PHE A 124 8.09 7.56 7.48
CA PHE A 124 8.41 8.17 8.78
C PHE A 124 9.56 9.17 8.69
N ASN A 125 9.82 9.71 7.49
CA ASN A 125 10.81 10.77 7.32
C ASN A 125 10.52 11.93 8.30
N PRO A 126 11.51 12.41 9.08
CA PRO A 126 11.30 13.49 10.06
C PRO A 126 10.61 14.73 9.48
N ALA A 127 10.86 15.05 8.20
CA ALA A 127 10.17 16.15 7.54
C ALA A 127 8.65 15.97 7.42
N LEU A 128 8.13 14.74 7.44
CA LEU A 128 6.68 14.47 7.46
C LEU A 128 6.08 14.62 8.86
N TRP A 129 6.86 14.25 9.88
CA TRP A 129 6.42 14.11 11.28
C TRP A 129 6.88 15.27 12.15
N ASN A 130 7.26 16.39 11.55
CA ASN A 130 7.63 17.58 12.31
C ASN A 130 6.46 17.99 13.22
N ASP A 131 6.78 18.32 14.47
CA ASP A 131 5.82 18.70 15.50
C ASP A 131 4.79 17.62 15.89
N ASP A 132 5.04 16.32 15.61
CA ASP A 132 4.21 15.21 16.09
C ASP A 132 4.78 14.62 17.39
N ASP A 133 3.94 14.52 18.42
CA ASP A 133 4.32 13.99 19.75
C ASP A 133 4.82 12.54 19.72
N LYS A 134 4.49 11.80 18.66
CA LYS A 134 4.91 10.41 18.47
C LYS A 134 6.32 10.27 17.91
N LEU A 135 6.94 11.37 17.46
CA LEU A 135 8.22 11.34 16.74
C LEU A 135 9.32 10.58 17.51
N ASN A 136 9.44 10.79 18.82
CA ASN A 136 10.46 10.12 19.63
C ASN A 136 10.24 8.58 19.71
N LYS A 137 8.98 8.13 19.81
CA LYS A 137 8.65 6.70 19.83
C LYS A 137 8.91 6.06 18.46
N ILE A 138 8.57 6.76 17.39
CA ILE A 138 8.82 6.37 16.01
C ILE A 138 10.33 6.24 15.78
N ALA A 139 11.12 7.24 16.18
CA ALA A 139 12.56 7.26 16.00
C ALA A 139 13.25 6.05 16.69
N THR A 140 12.79 5.66 17.89
CA THR A 140 13.31 4.49 18.59
C THR A 140 13.09 3.20 17.80
N VAL A 141 11.89 2.99 17.25
CA VAL A 141 11.58 1.79 16.47
C VAL A 141 12.34 1.78 15.14
N ILE A 142 12.46 2.94 14.49
CA ILE A 142 13.22 3.07 13.24
C ILE A 142 14.70 2.78 13.48
N SER A 143 15.29 3.31 14.55
CA SER A 143 16.70 3.03 14.89
C SER A 143 16.94 1.53 15.05
N GLU A 144 16.02 0.82 15.72
CA GLU A 144 16.14 -0.64 15.87
C GLU A 144 15.96 -1.38 14.53
N ILE A 145 15.12 -0.89 13.64
CA ILE A 145 14.99 -1.43 12.27
C ILE A 145 16.27 -1.19 11.50
N ASP A 146 16.83 0.02 11.53
CA ASP A 146 18.03 0.38 10.77
C ASP A 146 19.26 -0.41 11.26
N GLU A 147 19.44 -0.62 12.57
CA GLU A 147 20.49 -1.48 13.13
C GLU A 147 20.43 -2.92 12.60
N ASN A 148 19.22 -3.50 12.54
CA ASN A 148 19.02 -4.85 12.01
C ASN A 148 19.18 -4.89 10.47
N LEU A 149 18.75 -3.85 9.76
CA LEU A 149 18.96 -3.73 8.31
C LEU A 149 20.44 -3.63 7.97
N GLU A 150 21.23 -2.91 8.79
CA GLU A 150 22.65 -2.71 8.54
C GLU A 150 23.42 -4.04 8.51
N ILE A 151 23.03 -5.03 9.31
CA ILE A 151 23.61 -6.38 9.28
C ILE A 151 23.34 -7.07 7.95
N LEU A 152 22.16 -6.81 7.38
CA LEU A 152 21.74 -7.38 6.10
C LEU A 152 22.08 -6.48 4.91
N ASP A 153 22.73 -5.32 5.06
CA ASP A 153 22.94 -4.36 3.97
C ASP A 153 24.09 -4.80 3.04
N ILE A 154 23.98 -4.40 1.78
CA ILE A 154 24.98 -4.63 0.75
C ILE A 154 26.06 -3.54 0.90
N PRO A 155 27.36 -3.87 0.87
CA PRO A 155 27.99 -5.13 0.42
C PRO A 155 28.39 -6.12 1.51
N ARG A 156 27.88 -6.01 2.74
CA ARG A 156 28.30 -6.90 3.85
C ARG A 156 28.05 -8.38 3.52
N THR A 157 28.93 -9.24 4.04
CA THR A 157 28.70 -10.69 4.01
C THR A 157 27.55 -11.05 4.94
N LEU A 158 26.68 -11.96 4.49
CA LEU A 158 25.56 -12.41 5.31
C LEU A 158 26.06 -13.33 6.43
N PRO A 159 25.51 -13.23 7.66
CA PRO A 159 25.71 -14.21 8.73
C PRO A 159 25.17 -15.60 8.36
N SER A 160 25.16 -16.55 9.31
CA SER A 160 24.55 -17.87 9.11
C SER A 160 23.06 -17.76 8.74
N TYR A 161 22.51 -18.81 8.10
CA TYR A 161 21.09 -18.83 7.73
C TYR A 161 20.16 -18.63 8.94
N GLU A 162 20.48 -19.28 10.07
CA GLU A 162 19.70 -19.18 11.31
C GLU A 162 19.70 -17.75 11.87
N GLU A 163 20.81 -17.05 11.78
CA GLU A 163 20.92 -15.65 12.22
C GLU A 163 20.14 -14.72 11.27
N VAL A 164 20.30 -14.91 9.97
CA VAL A 164 19.54 -14.14 8.96
C VAL A 164 18.04 -14.36 9.13
N ALA A 165 17.59 -15.59 9.37
CA ALA A 165 16.17 -15.90 9.61
C ALA A 165 15.65 -15.18 10.87
N LYS A 166 16.40 -15.19 11.98
CA LYS A 166 16.05 -14.47 13.22
C LYS A 166 15.96 -12.96 13.02
N ILE A 167 16.97 -12.38 12.34
CA ILE A 167 16.98 -10.92 12.03
C ILE A 167 15.79 -10.57 11.16
N THR A 168 15.50 -11.36 10.15
CA THR A 168 14.39 -11.13 9.23
C THR A 168 13.04 -11.22 9.94
N GLU A 169 12.85 -12.21 10.82
CA GLU A 169 11.65 -12.33 11.65
C GLU A 169 11.47 -11.12 12.59
N LYS A 170 12.58 -10.68 13.24
CA LYS A 170 12.57 -9.48 14.08
C LYS A 170 12.19 -8.25 13.30
N LEU A 171 12.77 -8.06 12.11
CA LEU A 171 12.45 -6.94 11.22
C LEU A 171 10.96 -6.93 10.82
N ILE A 172 10.39 -8.08 10.47
CA ILE A 172 8.96 -8.18 10.15
C ILE A 172 8.10 -7.75 11.34
N LYS A 173 8.42 -8.22 12.57
CA LYS A 173 7.68 -7.83 13.78
C LYS A 173 7.77 -6.32 14.05
N LEU A 174 8.95 -5.73 13.90
CA LEU A 174 9.14 -4.28 14.07
C LEU A 174 8.40 -3.48 12.99
N CYS A 175 8.45 -3.92 11.73
CA CYS A 175 7.73 -3.29 10.64
C CYS A 175 6.21 -3.34 10.84
N ASN A 176 5.67 -4.49 11.25
CA ASN A 176 4.26 -4.64 11.54
C ASN A 176 3.83 -3.71 12.69
N LYS A 177 4.63 -3.63 13.77
CA LYS A 177 4.39 -2.71 14.88
C LYS A 177 4.43 -1.26 14.42
N LEU A 178 5.45 -0.87 13.65
CA LEU A 178 5.61 0.49 13.13
C LEU A 178 4.42 0.90 12.25
N GLU A 179 3.95 -0.01 11.39
CA GLU A 179 2.81 0.20 10.52
C GLU A 179 1.48 0.28 11.31
N ALA A 180 1.25 -0.65 12.23
CA ALA A 180 0.00 -0.73 12.99
C ALA A 180 -0.18 0.45 13.94
N ASP A 181 0.86 0.81 14.70
CA ASP A 181 0.78 1.79 15.79
C ASP A 181 0.84 3.24 15.30
N PHE A 182 1.56 3.49 14.18
CA PHE A 182 1.90 4.86 13.80
C PHE A 182 1.38 5.30 12.44
N LEU A 183 1.26 4.41 11.43
CA LEU A 183 0.72 4.82 10.14
C LEU A 183 -0.80 5.05 10.21
N TYR A 184 -1.23 6.03 9.43
CA TYR A 184 -2.64 6.39 9.28
C TYR A 184 -3.25 5.70 8.06
N ASP A 185 -4.56 5.43 8.08
CA ASP A 185 -5.30 4.91 6.93
C ASP A 185 -5.47 5.96 5.82
N SER A 186 -5.39 7.24 6.20
CA SER A 186 -5.42 8.41 5.32
C SER A 186 -4.35 9.40 5.77
N ILE A 187 -3.70 10.06 4.83
CA ILE A 187 -2.61 11.01 5.12
C ILE A 187 -3.15 12.19 5.93
N PRO A 188 -2.56 12.52 7.10
CA PRO A 188 -2.95 13.67 7.90
C PRO A 188 -2.64 15.00 7.20
N ILE A 189 -3.45 16.03 7.47
CA ILE A 189 -3.26 17.36 6.90
C ILE A 189 -1.91 17.98 7.30
N ASN A 190 -1.43 17.71 8.51
CA ASN A 190 -0.14 18.22 8.98
C ASN A 190 1.02 17.68 8.16
N GLN A 191 0.99 16.40 7.76
CA GLN A 191 2.01 15.84 6.87
C GLN A 191 2.06 16.57 5.52
N ILE A 192 0.91 16.95 4.96
CA ILE A 192 0.88 17.73 3.71
C ILE A 192 1.40 19.14 3.89
N ARG A 193 1.11 19.78 5.02
CA ARG A 193 1.68 21.10 5.35
C ARG A 193 3.19 21.02 5.52
N ASN A 194 3.68 20.02 6.22
CA ASN A 194 5.11 19.79 6.43
C ASN A 194 5.84 19.51 5.11
N VAL A 195 5.27 18.65 4.26
CA VAL A 195 5.79 18.40 2.90
C VAL A 195 5.83 19.67 2.06
N SER A 196 4.79 20.51 2.13
CA SER A 196 4.73 21.78 1.40
C SER A 196 5.78 22.79 1.88
N ALA A 197 6.09 22.79 3.17
CA ALA A 197 7.19 23.59 3.72
C ALA A 197 8.55 23.05 3.26
N TRP A 198 8.78 21.74 3.39
CA TRP A 198 10.00 21.08 2.95
C TRP A 198 10.25 21.25 1.45
N ALA A 199 9.22 21.25 0.62
CA ALA A 199 9.32 21.44 -0.83
C ALA A 199 9.97 22.80 -1.18
N ARG A 200 9.73 23.84 -0.37
CA ARG A 200 10.24 25.20 -0.58
C ARG A 200 11.69 25.42 -0.10
N LEU A 201 12.22 24.47 0.67
CA LEU A 201 13.64 24.55 1.06
C LEU A 201 14.53 24.33 -0.18
N LYS A 202 15.63 25.05 -0.29
CA LYS A 202 16.58 24.85 -1.40
C LYS A 202 17.19 23.45 -1.34
N THR A 203 17.37 22.83 -2.50
CA THR A 203 18.16 21.60 -2.63
C THR A 203 19.59 21.94 -2.97
N VAL A 204 20.55 21.15 -2.47
CA VAL A 204 21.97 21.32 -2.77
C VAL A 204 22.30 20.76 -4.15
N GLU A 205 21.67 19.64 -4.52
CA GLU A 205 21.93 18.92 -5.76
C GLU A 205 20.69 18.14 -6.23
N GLY A 206 20.47 18.10 -7.54
CA GLY A 206 19.37 17.34 -8.15
C GLY A 206 17.98 17.93 -7.93
N LYS A 207 16.95 17.12 -8.11
CA LYS A 207 15.54 17.50 -7.90
C LYS A 207 14.96 16.79 -6.69
N LYS A 208 14.18 17.52 -5.90
CA LYS A 208 13.33 16.92 -4.86
C LYS A 208 12.15 16.21 -5.50
N THR A 209 11.81 15.05 -4.97
CA THR A 209 10.62 14.33 -5.38
C THR A 209 9.77 14.00 -4.16
N ILE A 210 8.49 14.36 -4.23
CA ILE A 210 7.48 14.05 -3.23
C ILE A 210 6.49 13.08 -3.85
N ILE A 211 6.43 11.88 -3.32
CA ILE A 211 5.48 10.85 -3.75
C ILE A 211 4.36 10.78 -2.73
N ILE A 212 3.12 10.94 -3.18
CA ILE A 212 1.92 10.85 -2.36
C ILE A 212 1.06 9.70 -2.89
N GLU A 213 0.93 8.64 -2.10
CA GLU A 213 0.17 7.47 -2.51
C GLU A 213 -1.32 7.59 -2.19
N ASN A 214 -2.12 6.89 -2.99
CA ASN A 214 -3.57 6.78 -2.81
C ASN A 214 -4.29 8.13 -2.67
N ALA A 215 -4.05 9.03 -3.63
CA ALA A 215 -4.67 10.36 -3.67
C ALA A 215 -6.21 10.32 -3.62
N ASP A 216 -6.82 9.21 -4.03
CA ASP A 216 -8.24 8.93 -3.92
C ASP A 216 -8.75 8.76 -2.48
N ARG A 217 -7.85 8.46 -1.51
CA ARG A 217 -8.20 8.29 -0.08
C ARG A 217 -8.02 9.56 0.76
N MET A 218 -7.52 10.64 0.19
CA MET A 218 -7.30 11.88 0.93
C MET A 218 -8.63 12.53 1.35
N LEU A 219 -8.69 13.00 2.59
CA LEU A 219 -9.81 13.80 3.11
C LEU A 219 -9.83 15.18 2.47
N GLU A 220 -10.99 15.87 2.49
CA GLU A 220 -11.20 17.14 1.83
C GLU A 220 -10.19 18.22 2.26
N GLY A 221 -9.96 18.36 3.56
CA GLY A 221 -8.98 19.32 4.10
C GLY A 221 -7.55 19.07 3.60
N VAL A 222 -7.16 17.79 3.43
CA VAL A 222 -5.85 17.38 2.90
C VAL A 222 -5.74 17.74 1.43
N ARG A 223 -6.79 17.45 0.65
CA ARG A 223 -6.87 17.80 -0.77
C ARG A 223 -6.74 19.31 -0.99
N ASN A 224 -7.47 20.11 -0.22
CA ASN A 224 -7.42 21.57 -0.30
C ASN A 224 -6.04 22.13 0.07
N ALA A 225 -5.36 21.54 1.06
CA ALA A 225 -4.00 21.94 1.43
C ALA A 225 -2.97 21.71 0.31
N LEU A 226 -3.17 20.71 -0.57
CA LEU A 226 -2.31 20.43 -1.71
C LEU A 226 -2.51 21.38 -2.89
N LEU A 227 -3.71 21.94 -3.09
CA LEU A 227 -4.03 22.69 -4.30
C LEU A 227 -3.02 23.80 -4.59
N LYS A 228 -2.67 24.60 -3.57
CA LYS A 228 -1.76 25.74 -3.75
C LYS A 228 -0.36 25.31 -4.19
N ILE A 229 0.17 24.23 -3.67
CA ILE A 229 1.52 23.76 -4.02
C ILE A 229 1.56 23.03 -5.35
N LEU A 230 0.43 22.44 -5.78
CA LEU A 230 0.32 21.81 -7.09
C LEU A 230 0.09 22.81 -8.23
N GLU A 231 -0.45 24.00 -7.94
CA GLU A 231 -0.55 25.10 -8.92
C GLU A 231 0.82 25.65 -9.30
N GLU A 232 1.63 25.94 -8.29
CA GLU A 232 2.94 26.55 -8.44
C GLU A 232 3.98 25.73 -7.66
N PRO A 233 4.34 24.52 -8.14
CA PRO A 233 5.37 23.72 -7.50
C PRO A 233 6.74 24.45 -7.61
N PRO A 234 7.56 24.41 -6.56
CA PRO A 234 8.92 24.96 -6.64
C PRO A 234 9.71 24.33 -7.78
N VAL A 235 10.56 25.13 -8.44
CA VAL A 235 11.28 24.75 -9.68
C VAL A 235 12.07 23.44 -9.54
N ASP A 236 12.66 23.22 -8.35
CA ASP A 236 13.47 22.03 -8.05
C ASP A 236 12.68 20.88 -7.42
N THR A 237 11.34 20.98 -7.41
CA THR A 237 10.50 19.98 -6.75
C THR A 237 9.48 19.40 -7.71
N ILE A 238 9.30 18.09 -7.62
CA ILE A 238 8.32 17.35 -8.41
C ILE A 238 7.39 16.59 -7.47
N PHE A 239 6.10 16.72 -7.71
CA PHE A 239 5.04 15.97 -7.01
C PHE A 239 4.57 14.84 -7.89
N ILE A 240 4.54 13.62 -7.34
CA ILE A 240 3.98 12.42 -7.99
C ILE A 240 2.88 11.87 -7.10
N LEU A 241 1.65 12.05 -7.52
CA LEU A 241 0.50 11.45 -6.85
C LEU A 241 0.22 10.08 -7.48
N THR A 242 -0.20 9.09 -6.68
CA THR A 242 -0.68 7.81 -7.23
C THR A 242 -2.14 7.60 -6.87
N THR A 243 -2.89 6.92 -7.74
CA THR A 243 -4.28 6.52 -7.45
C THR A 243 -4.64 5.21 -8.15
N SER A 244 -5.49 4.42 -7.50
CA SER A 244 -6.14 3.27 -8.14
C SER A 244 -7.56 3.61 -8.65
N LYS A 245 -8.11 4.75 -8.26
CA LYS A 245 -9.48 5.18 -8.60
C LYS A 245 -9.48 6.65 -9.02
N ARG A 246 -9.14 6.92 -10.29
CA ARG A 246 -9.08 8.29 -10.83
C ARG A 246 -10.39 9.08 -10.63
N SER A 247 -11.54 8.41 -10.71
CA SER A 247 -12.85 9.02 -10.53
C SER A 247 -13.10 9.60 -9.12
N LEU A 248 -12.32 9.15 -8.11
CA LEU A 248 -12.42 9.66 -6.74
C LEU A 248 -11.41 10.80 -6.44
N VAL A 249 -10.52 11.10 -7.39
CA VAL A 249 -9.63 12.27 -7.29
C VAL A 249 -10.40 13.52 -7.69
N MET A 250 -10.33 14.55 -6.86
CA MET A 250 -11.07 15.81 -7.11
C MET A 250 -10.71 16.43 -8.46
N PRO A 251 -11.70 16.97 -9.19
CA PRO A 251 -11.48 17.69 -10.46
C PRO A 251 -10.45 18.83 -10.33
N THR A 252 -10.44 19.52 -9.19
CA THR A 252 -9.49 20.59 -8.89
C THR A 252 -8.04 20.10 -8.80
N ILE A 253 -7.77 18.88 -8.36
CA ILE A 253 -6.44 18.26 -8.42
C ILE A 253 -6.15 17.82 -9.86
N LEU A 254 -7.13 17.18 -10.52
CA LEU A 254 -6.96 16.68 -11.90
C LEU A 254 -6.61 17.79 -12.90
N SER A 255 -7.10 19.03 -12.69
CA SER A 255 -6.77 20.17 -13.54
C SER A 255 -5.34 20.70 -13.37
N ARG A 256 -4.63 20.31 -12.31
CA ARG A 256 -3.28 20.77 -11.96
C ARG A 256 -2.18 19.74 -12.17
N VAL A 257 -2.57 18.49 -12.43
CA VAL A 257 -1.61 17.40 -12.59
C VAL A 257 -1.67 16.80 -14.00
N ARG A 258 -0.53 16.45 -14.57
CA ARG A 258 -0.50 15.66 -15.78
C ARG A 258 -0.69 14.17 -15.43
N THR A 259 -1.72 13.57 -16.02
CA THR A 259 -2.06 12.16 -15.74
C THR A 259 -1.26 11.23 -16.66
N TYR A 260 -0.65 10.21 -16.05
CA TYR A 260 0.01 9.09 -16.70
C TYR A 260 -0.75 7.81 -16.34
N SER A 261 -1.30 7.15 -17.37
CA SER A 261 -2.18 5.99 -17.18
C SER A 261 -1.40 4.69 -17.24
N PHE A 262 -1.58 3.86 -16.23
CA PHE A 262 -1.03 2.52 -16.12
C PHE A 262 -2.09 1.51 -16.51
N ASN A 263 -1.71 0.55 -17.35
CA ASN A 263 -2.60 -0.50 -17.80
C ASN A 263 -2.62 -1.67 -16.79
N GLU A 264 -3.74 -2.38 -16.78
CA GLU A 264 -3.80 -3.68 -16.14
C GLU A 264 -2.94 -4.66 -16.93
N ARG A 265 -2.13 -5.45 -16.22
CA ARG A 265 -1.33 -6.51 -16.87
C ARG A 265 -2.20 -7.72 -17.16
N ALA A 266 -2.02 -8.33 -18.33
CA ALA A 266 -2.61 -9.61 -18.63
C ALA A 266 -2.15 -10.67 -17.60
N PHE A 267 -2.94 -11.73 -17.41
CA PHE A 267 -2.67 -12.76 -16.40
C PHE A 267 -1.27 -13.37 -16.52
N ASN A 268 -0.84 -13.71 -17.73
CA ASN A 268 0.50 -14.23 -18.02
C ASN A 268 1.62 -13.23 -17.67
N GLN A 269 1.39 -11.94 -17.90
CA GLN A 269 2.33 -10.87 -17.53
C GLN A 269 2.42 -10.69 -16.00
N GLN A 270 1.31 -10.84 -15.27
CA GLN A 270 1.31 -10.81 -13.81
C GLN A 270 2.09 -12.00 -13.23
N LYS A 271 1.90 -13.20 -13.78
CA LYS A 271 2.65 -14.40 -13.42
C LYS A 271 4.16 -14.20 -13.65
N GLU A 272 4.54 -13.64 -14.80
CA GLU A 272 5.95 -13.35 -15.07
C GLU A 272 6.55 -12.30 -14.12
N VAL A 273 5.77 -11.29 -13.69
CA VAL A 273 6.23 -10.33 -12.68
C VAL A 273 6.45 -11.02 -11.34
N ILE A 274 5.57 -11.94 -10.91
CA ILE A 274 5.73 -12.71 -9.68
C ILE A 274 6.99 -13.57 -9.75
N ASP A 275 7.17 -14.29 -10.86
CA ASP A 275 8.35 -15.14 -11.06
C ASP A 275 9.66 -14.31 -11.08
N ARG A 276 9.72 -13.22 -11.83
CA ARG A 276 10.93 -12.39 -11.92
C ARG A 276 11.26 -11.62 -10.63
N VAL A 277 10.26 -11.19 -9.87
CA VAL A 277 10.48 -10.35 -8.68
C VAL A 277 10.63 -11.19 -7.42
N PHE A 278 9.77 -12.19 -7.22
CA PHE A 278 9.74 -13.00 -6.02
C PHE A 278 10.29 -14.42 -6.22
N HIS A 279 10.65 -14.79 -7.46
CA HIS A 279 11.14 -16.12 -7.85
C HIS A 279 10.20 -17.26 -7.45
N VAL A 280 8.89 -17.00 -7.54
CA VAL A 280 7.83 -17.99 -7.30
C VAL A 280 7.23 -18.40 -8.63
N GLN A 281 7.52 -19.66 -9.02
CA GLN A 281 7.02 -20.23 -10.27
C GLN A 281 5.58 -20.74 -10.10
N ASP A 282 4.82 -20.70 -11.19
CA ASP A 282 3.50 -21.32 -11.33
C ASP A 282 2.43 -20.87 -10.33
N PHE A 283 2.55 -19.66 -9.77
CA PHE A 283 1.48 -19.10 -8.96
C PHE A 283 0.21 -18.86 -9.81
N ALA A 284 -0.91 -19.46 -9.39
CA ALA A 284 -2.21 -19.32 -10.06
C ALA A 284 -3.02 -18.17 -9.44
N GLY A 285 -2.75 -16.93 -9.82
CA GLY A 285 -3.44 -15.76 -9.30
C GLY A 285 -2.83 -14.44 -9.81
N SER A 286 -3.46 -13.34 -9.45
CA SER A 286 -2.94 -11.99 -9.69
C SER A 286 -1.78 -11.67 -8.73
N ILE A 287 -1.07 -10.56 -8.99
CA ILE A 287 -0.05 -10.05 -8.04
C ILE A 287 -0.70 -9.68 -6.70
N ASP A 288 -1.93 -9.15 -6.71
CA ASP A 288 -2.66 -8.84 -5.49
C ASP A 288 -2.99 -10.12 -4.71
N ASP A 289 -3.46 -11.18 -5.38
CA ASP A 289 -3.72 -12.48 -4.75
C ASP A 289 -2.45 -13.07 -4.14
N PHE A 290 -1.32 -12.97 -4.85
CA PHE A 290 -0.03 -13.41 -4.34
C PHE A 290 0.35 -12.69 -3.04
N LEU A 291 0.27 -11.37 -3.01
CA LEU A 291 0.59 -10.59 -1.81
C LEU A 291 -0.37 -10.90 -0.64
N LEU A 292 -1.64 -11.17 -0.93
CA LEU A 292 -2.63 -11.54 0.09
C LEU A 292 -2.36 -12.91 0.74
N THR A 293 -1.57 -13.80 0.12
CA THR A 293 -1.16 -15.07 0.75
C THR A 293 -0.23 -14.87 1.95
N PHE A 294 0.38 -13.70 2.07
CA PHE A 294 1.27 -13.34 3.18
C PHE A 294 0.57 -12.59 4.33
N LEU A 295 -0.77 -12.52 4.31
CA LEU A 295 -1.51 -11.97 5.44
C LEU A 295 -1.47 -12.93 6.64
N PRO A 296 -1.56 -12.41 7.89
CA PRO A 296 -1.61 -13.23 9.10
C PRO A 296 -2.71 -14.28 9.09
N VAL A 297 -3.85 -13.95 8.47
CA VAL A 297 -4.98 -14.87 8.27
C VAL A 297 -5.28 -14.96 6.79
N SER A 298 -5.44 -16.18 6.28
CA SER A 298 -5.66 -16.39 4.85
C SER A 298 -6.99 -15.77 4.37
N PRO A 299 -7.06 -15.24 3.13
CA PRO A 299 -8.29 -14.69 2.56
C PRO A 299 -9.46 -15.70 2.55
N VAL A 300 -9.18 -16.99 2.47
CA VAL A 300 -10.21 -18.06 2.50
C VAL A 300 -10.88 -18.09 3.86
N VAL A 301 -10.09 -18.15 4.94
CA VAL A 301 -10.61 -18.14 6.32
C VAL A 301 -11.43 -16.88 6.61
N LEU A 302 -10.96 -15.72 6.15
CA LEU A 302 -11.70 -14.45 6.33
C LEU A 302 -13.05 -14.47 5.62
N ARG A 303 -13.13 -15.03 4.40
CA ARG A 303 -14.39 -15.18 3.66
C ARG A 303 -15.33 -16.20 4.31
N ASP A 304 -14.80 -17.29 4.85
CA ASP A 304 -15.58 -18.30 5.57
C ASP A 304 -16.14 -17.71 6.88
N CYS A 305 -15.34 -16.94 7.63
CA CYS A 305 -15.81 -16.19 8.80
C CYS A 305 -16.93 -15.21 8.43
N ALA A 306 -16.79 -14.50 7.29
CA ALA A 306 -17.81 -13.57 6.80
C ALA A 306 -19.13 -14.27 6.47
N LYS A 307 -19.04 -15.43 5.80
CA LYS A 307 -20.21 -16.25 5.46
C LYS A 307 -20.90 -16.76 6.72
N LYS A 308 -20.14 -17.30 7.69
CA LYS A 308 -20.65 -17.76 8.99
C LYS A 308 -21.34 -16.61 9.72
N PHE A 309 -20.71 -15.41 9.78
CA PHE A 309 -21.29 -14.22 10.41
C PHE A 309 -22.67 -13.86 9.83
N LEU A 310 -22.81 -13.91 8.50
CA LEU A 310 -24.10 -13.63 7.85
C LEU A 310 -25.14 -14.73 8.14
N LEU A 311 -24.74 -16.00 8.22
CA LEU A 311 -25.61 -17.10 8.59
C LEU A 311 -26.09 -16.98 10.05
N ASP A 312 -25.22 -16.63 10.98
CA ASP A 312 -25.59 -16.41 12.39
C ASP A 312 -26.64 -15.29 12.50
N CYS A 313 -26.46 -14.19 11.73
CA CYS A 313 -27.49 -13.15 11.61
C CYS A 313 -28.83 -13.69 11.12
N SER A 314 -28.85 -14.69 10.22
CA SER A 314 -30.07 -15.29 9.69
C SER A 314 -30.84 -16.12 10.69
N MET A 315 -30.12 -16.81 11.57
CA MET A 315 -30.68 -17.69 12.60
C MET A 315 -31.07 -16.93 13.88
N GLY A 316 -30.74 -15.62 13.96
CA GLY A 316 -30.93 -14.83 15.16
C GLY A 316 -29.93 -15.16 16.28
N HIS A 317 -28.88 -15.90 15.94
CA HIS A 317 -27.78 -16.17 16.85
C HIS A 317 -26.89 -14.91 16.93
N ILE A 318 -26.48 -14.54 18.13
CA ILE A 318 -25.51 -13.46 18.34
C ILE A 318 -24.12 -14.12 18.34
N PRO A 319 -23.30 -13.92 17.29
CA PRO A 319 -21.95 -14.46 17.28
C PRO A 319 -21.10 -13.84 18.39
N ASP A 320 -20.18 -14.62 18.95
CA ASP A 320 -19.15 -14.04 19.81
C ASP A 320 -18.18 -13.20 18.94
N LEU A 321 -18.37 -11.87 19.02
CA LEU A 321 -17.57 -10.94 18.23
C LEU A 321 -16.11 -10.89 18.69
N GLN A 322 -15.81 -11.21 19.95
CA GLN A 322 -14.43 -11.24 20.42
C GLN A 322 -13.68 -12.43 19.84
N GLU A 323 -14.31 -13.62 19.84
CA GLU A 323 -13.76 -14.82 19.20
C GLU A 323 -13.62 -14.64 17.68
N LEU A 324 -14.61 -14.05 17.02
CA LEU A 324 -14.57 -13.74 15.60
C LEU A 324 -13.39 -12.82 15.27
N ILE A 325 -13.24 -11.73 16.00
CA ILE A 325 -12.16 -10.75 15.76
C ILE A 325 -10.80 -11.40 15.98
N LYS A 326 -10.65 -12.20 17.03
CA LYS A 326 -9.42 -12.95 17.30
C LYS A 326 -9.09 -13.94 16.19
N SER A 327 -10.07 -14.70 15.70
CA SER A 327 -9.91 -15.67 14.59
C SER A 327 -9.56 -14.97 13.26
N CYS A 328 -9.98 -13.71 13.10
CA CYS A 328 -9.63 -12.86 11.96
C CYS A 328 -8.37 -12.01 12.19
N GLY A 329 -7.49 -12.38 13.14
CA GLY A 329 -6.22 -11.69 13.39
C GLY A 329 -6.39 -10.24 13.83
N ASN A 330 -7.44 -9.92 14.59
CA ASN A 330 -7.83 -8.58 15.02
C ASN A 330 -8.08 -7.59 13.86
N PHE A 331 -8.22 -8.10 12.64
CA PHE A 331 -8.29 -7.31 11.41
C PHE A 331 -7.11 -6.34 11.24
N ASP A 332 -5.93 -6.77 11.62
CA ASP A 332 -4.70 -6.04 11.44
C ASP A 332 -3.71 -6.86 10.60
N PRO A 333 -3.36 -6.43 9.38
CA PRO A 333 -3.67 -5.15 8.75
C PRO A 333 -5.15 -4.98 8.30
N ARG A 334 -5.59 -3.72 8.17
CA ARG A 334 -6.99 -3.36 7.84
C ARG A 334 -7.53 -3.99 6.54
N VAL A 335 -6.65 -4.43 5.65
CA VAL A 335 -7.05 -5.15 4.44
C VAL A 335 -7.83 -6.43 4.76
N MET A 336 -7.57 -7.06 5.93
CA MET A 336 -8.32 -8.24 6.36
C MET A 336 -9.78 -7.92 6.66
N LEU A 337 -10.07 -6.78 7.31
CA LEU A 337 -11.45 -6.30 7.47
C LEU A 337 -12.12 -6.10 6.12
N LYS A 338 -11.39 -5.52 5.16
CA LYS A 338 -11.94 -5.36 3.81
C LYS A 338 -12.30 -6.69 3.17
N ILE A 339 -11.43 -7.71 3.25
CA ILE A 339 -11.69 -9.06 2.70
C ILE A 339 -12.90 -9.69 3.39
N PHE A 340 -13.05 -9.51 4.70
CA PHE A 340 -14.21 -9.97 5.45
C PHE A 340 -15.51 -9.30 4.97
N LEU A 341 -15.54 -7.96 4.83
CA LEU A 341 -16.70 -7.23 4.34
C LEU A 341 -17.03 -7.57 2.86
N ASP A 342 -15.99 -7.75 2.02
CA ASP A 342 -16.14 -8.23 0.65
C ASP A 342 -16.72 -9.68 0.63
N GLY A 343 -16.35 -10.51 1.61
CA GLY A 343 -16.92 -11.85 1.80
C GLY A 343 -18.42 -11.81 2.10
N ILE A 344 -18.88 -10.87 2.93
CA ILE A 344 -20.32 -10.64 3.16
C ILE A 344 -21.00 -10.20 1.86
N THR A 345 -20.36 -9.29 1.10
CA THR A 345 -20.87 -8.80 -0.18
C THR A 345 -21.06 -9.94 -1.19
N VAL A 346 -20.12 -10.87 -1.27
CA VAL A 346 -20.25 -12.04 -2.16
C VAL A 346 -21.35 -12.98 -1.67
N SER A 347 -21.43 -13.22 -0.37
CA SER A 347 -22.41 -14.15 0.22
C SER A 347 -23.85 -13.67 0.06
N GLN A 348 -24.09 -12.36 -0.04
CA GLN A 348 -25.42 -11.79 -0.27
C GLN A 348 -25.92 -11.88 -1.73
N ASN A 349 -25.06 -12.27 -2.69
CA ASN A 349 -25.49 -12.35 -4.10
C ASN A 349 -26.69 -13.31 -4.30
N SER A 350 -26.83 -14.31 -3.45
CA SER A 350 -27.98 -15.23 -3.45
C SER A 350 -29.31 -14.52 -3.15
N LEU A 351 -29.29 -13.39 -2.43
CA LEU A 351 -30.48 -12.60 -2.07
C LEU A 351 -31.07 -11.86 -3.28
N MET A 352 -30.25 -11.48 -4.25
CA MET A 352 -30.65 -10.68 -5.40
C MET A 352 -31.64 -11.41 -6.36
N LYS A 353 -32.01 -12.65 -6.07
CA LYS A 353 -32.98 -13.43 -6.85
C LYS A 353 -34.42 -12.99 -6.61
N THR A 354 -34.70 -12.19 -5.59
CA THR A 354 -36.05 -11.73 -5.23
C THR A 354 -36.09 -10.21 -5.08
N PRO A 355 -37.23 -9.54 -5.36
CA PRO A 355 -37.36 -8.09 -5.20
C PRO A 355 -36.99 -7.61 -3.78
N ASN A 356 -37.54 -8.27 -2.74
CA ASN A 356 -37.22 -7.95 -1.35
C ASN A 356 -35.74 -8.16 -1.01
N GLY A 357 -35.10 -9.16 -1.63
CA GLY A 357 -33.68 -9.42 -1.49
C GLY A 357 -32.81 -8.34 -2.15
N CYS A 358 -33.25 -7.78 -3.28
CA CYS A 358 -32.55 -6.66 -3.92
C CYS A 358 -32.58 -5.41 -3.03
N GLU A 359 -33.74 -5.06 -2.45
CA GLU A 359 -33.84 -3.93 -1.51
C GLU A 359 -32.98 -4.15 -0.26
N ALA A 360 -33.01 -5.37 0.30
CA ALA A 360 -32.16 -5.73 1.42
C ALA A 360 -30.68 -5.58 1.07
N SER A 361 -30.26 -6.04 -0.12
CA SER A 361 -28.86 -5.96 -0.57
C SER A 361 -28.35 -4.53 -0.66
N VAL A 362 -29.17 -3.58 -1.12
CA VAL A 362 -28.79 -2.15 -1.16
C VAL A 362 -28.49 -1.64 0.26
N LYS A 363 -29.35 -1.97 1.23
CA LYS A 363 -29.19 -1.57 2.63
C LYS A 363 -27.94 -2.23 3.26
N ILE A 364 -27.72 -3.51 2.99
CA ILE A 364 -26.53 -4.23 3.45
C ILE A 364 -25.28 -3.55 2.93
N MET A 365 -25.22 -3.21 1.63
CA MET A 365 -24.06 -2.52 1.06
C MET A 365 -23.80 -1.16 1.71
N GLN A 366 -24.84 -0.47 2.15
CA GLN A 366 -24.70 0.77 2.92
C GLN A 366 -24.10 0.51 4.31
N CYS A 367 -24.64 -0.46 5.06
CA CYS A 367 -24.11 -0.83 6.37
C CYS A 367 -22.64 -1.29 6.30
N LEU A 368 -22.27 -2.06 5.27
CA LEU A 368 -20.87 -2.48 5.05
C LEU A 368 -19.94 -1.28 4.79
N ARG A 369 -20.40 -0.32 3.99
CA ARG A 369 -19.68 0.93 3.74
C ARG A 369 -19.51 1.76 5.01
N ASP A 370 -20.57 1.87 5.81
CA ASP A 370 -20.55 2.61 7.07
C ASP A 370 -19.61 1.93 8.07
N CYS A 371 -19.64 0.61 8.19
CA CYS A 371 -18.72 -0.15 9.01
C CYS A 371 -17.26 0.10 8.58
N TRP A 372 -16.96 0.03 7.28
CA TRP A 372 -15.65 0.34 6.74
C TRP A 372 -15.20 1.77 7.08
N ASN A 373 -16.07 2.77 6.86
CA ASN A 373 -15.76 4.16 7.14
C ASN A 373 -15.56 4.42 8.64
N ASN A 374 -16.38 3.82 9.49
CA ASN A 374 -16.23 3.94 10.95
C ASN A 374 -14.85 3.52 11.42
N VAL A 375 -14.33 2.43 10.88
CA VAL A 375 -13.00 1.92 11.27
C VAL A 375 -11.86 2.72 10.61
N THR A 376 -11.97 3.05 9.31
CA THR A 376 -10.84 3.57 8.53
C THR A 376 -10.79 5.09 8.43
N VAL A 377 -11.93 5.77 8.49
CA VAL A 377 -12.02 7.23 8.40
C VAL A 377 -12.17 7.85 9.78
N TYR A 378 -13.08 7.28 10.59
CA TYR A 378 -13.39 7.83 11.92
C TYR A 378 -12.59 7.16 13.04
N ASN A 379 -11.74 6.19 12.72
CA ASN A 379 -10.86 5.47 13.65
C ASN A 379 -11.62 4.88 14.88
N GLN A 380 -12.85 4.40 14.65
CA GLN A 380 -13.64 3.72 15.66
C GLN A 380 -13.11 2.30 15.91
N SER A 381 -13.44 1.77 17.09
CA SER A 381 -13.14 0.38 17.43
C SER A 381 -13.79 -0.60 16.43
N VAL A 382 -13.02 -1.60 15.98
CA VAL A 382 -13.51 -2.68 15.12
C VAL A 382 -14.67 -3.42 15.78
N ILE A 383 -14.56 -3.72 17.08
CA ILE A 383 -15.63 -4.35 17.88
C ILE A 383 -16.93 -3.55 17.78
N ALA A 384 -16.90 -2.26 18.12
CA ALA A 384 -18.09 -1.40 18.10
C ALA A 384 -18.70 -1.28 16.70
N SER A 385 -17.84 -1.22 15.67
CA SER A 385 -18.29 -1.14 14.27
C SER A 385 -18.95 -2.43 13.79
N LEU A 386 -18.43 -3.59 14.20
CA LEU A 386 -19.03 -4.90 13.90
C LEU A 386 -20.30 -5.16 14.71
N GLU A 387 -20.40 -4.69 15.96
CA GLU A 387 -21.66 -4.73 16.74
C GLU A 387 -22.77 -3.94 16.06
N ASN A 388 -22.47 -2.74 15.57
CA ASN A 388 -23.42 -1.94 14.83
C ASN A 388 -23.84 -2.64 13.52
N LEU A 389 -22.87 -3.17 12.76
CA LEU A 389 -23.14 -3.93 11.56
C LEU A 389 -24.05 -5.13 11.85
N LEU A 390 -23.78 -5.90 12.92
CA LEU A 390 -24.60 -7.03 13.32
C LEU A 390 -26.05 -6.63 13.60
N ARG A 391 -26.27 -5.56 14.39
CA ARG A 391 -27.60 -5.03 14.70
C ARG A 391 -28.36 -4.61 13.44
N ASP A 392 -27.69 -3.93 12.53
CA ASP A 392 -28.27 -3.46 11.29
C ASP A 392 -28.62 -4.64 10.37
N LEU A 393 -27.76 -5.63 10.22
CA LEU A 393 -28.03 -6.83 9.43
C LEU A 393 -29.22 -7.63 9.99
N VAL A 394 -29.29 -7.84 11.32
CA VAL A 394 -30.44 -8.50 11.96
C VAL A 394 -31.74 -7.72 11.72
N LYS A 395 -31.70 -6.39 11.82
CA LYS A 395 -32.85 -5.53 11.54
C LYS A 395 -33.29 -5.65 10.08
N ILE A 396 -32.34 -5.60 9.13
CA ILE A 396 -32.63 -5.75 7.69
C ILE A 396 -33.27 -7.13 7.41
N ASN A 397 -32.72 -8.20 7.99
CA ASN A 397 -33.27 -9.54 7.82
C ASN A 397 -34.72 -9.62 8.28
N LYS A 398 -35.05 -9.10 9.47
CA LYS A 398 -36.42 -9.08 10.01
C LYS A 398 -37.38 -8.25 9.16
N THR A 399 -36.96 -7.04 8.71
CA THR A 399 -37.82 -6.13 7.95
C THR A 399 -38.13 -6.61 6.54
N HIS A 400 -37.28 -7.46 5.94
CA HIS A 400 -37.44 -7.97 4.59
C HIS A 400 -37.86 -9.46 4.55
N GLY A 401 -38.49 -9.98 5.59
CA GLY A 401 -39.09 -11.33 5.59
C GLY A 401 -38.07 -12.46 5.74
N ASN A 402 -37.03 -12.26 6.54
CA ASN A 402 -35.97 -13.24 6.78
C ASN A 402 -35.24 -13.70 5.51
N VAL A 403 -34.88 -12.72 4.67
CA VAL A 403 -34.24 -12.97 3.36
C VAL A 403 -32.92 -13.75 3.46
N PHE A 404 -32.22 -13.70 4.58
CA PHE A 404 -30.95 -14.42 4.76
C PHE A 404 -31.07 -15.94 4.78
N LYS A 405 -32.29 -16.50 4.90
CA LYS A 405 -32.53 -17.94 4.74
C LYS A 405 -32.12 -18.47 3.35
N CYS A 406 -32.01 -17.59 2.37
CA CYS A 406 -31.55 -17.93 1.03
C CYS A 406 -30.02 -17.96 0.90
N VAL A 407 -29.26 -17.59 1.95
CA VAL A 407 -27.80 -17.71 1.98
C VAL A 407 -27.48 -19.16 2.27
N THR A 408 -27.11 -19.91 1.24
CA THR A 408 -26.71 -21.32 1.38
C THR A 408 -25.26 -21.45 1.83
N MET A 409 -24.95 -22.50 2.60
CA MET A 409 -23.57 -22.84 2.98
C MET A 409 -22.67 -23.09 1.78
#